data_2e3f61a667d3328c652aee889c5db564
#
_entry.id   2e3f61a667d3328c652aee889c5db564
#
_cell.length_a   1.000
_cell.length_b   1.000
_cell.length_c   1.000
_cell.angle_alpha   90.00
_cell.angle_beta   90.00
_cell.angle_gamma   90.00
#
_symmetry.space_group_name_H-M   'P 1'
#
loop_
_entity.id
_entity.type
_entity.pdbx_description
1 polymer ?
#
loop_
_entity_poly.entity_id
_entity_poly.type
_entity_poly.pdbx_seq_one_letter_code
_entity_poly.pdbx_strand_id
1 'polypeptide(L)'
;MALPKKLKALNLFNNGESYLGQVVEVKLPTLSRKMEEYRGGGMNGPVDIDFGQEKIELEWKCGGMMRSVLNQYGATTHNAVQLRFAGSYQRDDATEVDAVEVVVRGRHKEIDPGTGKSGDDTEFAVKTSASYYKLMINGSTVIEIDLMNMIEIVNGVDLLAPHRRAIGA
;
A
#
# COMPACT_ATOMS: atom_id res chain seq x y z
N MET A 1 18.82 -1.54 -25.16
CA MET A 1 18.15 -2.37 -24.13
C MET A 1 18.34 -1.68 -22.79
N ALA A 2 17.29 -1.56 -21.98
CA ALA A 2 17.34 -0.89 -20.69
C ALA A 2 17.11 -1.92 -19.59
N LEU A 3 17.92 -1.88 -18.53
CA LEU A 3 17.72 -2.73 -17.35
C LEU A 3 16.56 -2.22 -16.49
N PRO A 4 15.86 -3.10 -15.77
CA PRO A 4 14.78 -2.67 -14.91
C PRO A 4 15.31 -1.93 -13.66
N LYS A 5 14.48 -1.02 -13.15
CA LYS A 5 14.77 -0.32 -11.89
C LYS A 5 14.54 -1.27 -10.72
N LYS A 6 15.55 -1.44 -9.89
CA LYS A 6 15.50 -2.31 -8.71
C LYS A 6 15.55 -1.49 -7.44
N LEU A 7 14.88 -1.98 -6.42
CA LEU A 7 14.94 -1.40 -5.08
C LEU A 7 16.36 -1.55 -4.53
N LYS A 8 16.98 -0.44 -4.16
CA LYS A 8 18.34 -0.42 -3.57
C LYS A 8 18.31 -0.16 -2.06
N ALA A 9 17.39 0.68 -1.60
CA ALA A 9 17.23 0.98 -0.17
C ALA A 9 15.76 1.31 0.12
N LEU A 10 15.36 1.05 1.35
CA LEU A 10 14.01 1.34 1.81
C LEU A 10 14.00 1.90 3.22
N ASN A 11 12.95 2.65 3.52
CA ASN A 11 12.60 3.09 4.86
C ASN A 11 11.08 3.02 5.03
N LEU A 12 10.64 2.94 6.27
CA LEU A 12 9.23 3.01 6.61
C LEU A 12 9.05 4.01 7.76
N PHE A 13 8.07 4.89 7.61
CA PHE A 13 7.70 5.87 8.64
C PHE A 13 6.33 5.52 9.19
N ASN A 14 6.21 5.49 10.51
CA ASN A 14 4.95 5.29 11.20
C ASN A 14 4.61 6.56 11.99
N ASN A 15 3.56 7.28 11.55
CA ASN A 15 3.19 8.58 12.11
C ASN A 15 4.38 9.56 12.22
N GLY A 16 5.28 9.53 11.22
CA GLY A 16 6.48 10.36 11.17
C GLY A 16 7.71 9.78 11.85
N GLU A 17 7.58 8.70 12.59
CA GLU A 17 8.73 8.01 13.20
C GLU A 17 9.41 7.09 12.16
N SER A 18 10.71 7.29 11.96
CA SER A 18 11.51 6.49 11.03
C SER A 18 11.90 5.14 11.64
N TYR A 19 11.69 4.08 10.88
CA TYR A 19 12.11 2.73 11.25
C TYR A 19 13.35 2.27 10.46
N LEU A 20 14.15 3.23 10.01
CA LEU A 20 15.41 2.94 9.31
C LEU A 20 16.31 2.06 10.18
N GLY A 21 16.80 0.98 9.61
CA GLY A 21 17.61 -0.02 10.33
C GLY A 21 16.81 -1.06 11.10
N GLN A 22 15.52 -0.83 11.31
CA GLN A 22 14.61 -1.74 12.02
C GLN A 22 13.65 -2.46 11.07
N VAL A 23 13.16 -1.78 10.06
CA VAL A 23 12.33 -2.40 9.03
C VAL A 23 13.20 -3.27 8.12
N VAL A 24 12.77 -4.50 7.92
CA VAL A 24 13.49 -5.49 7.11
C VAL A 24 12.86 -5.63 5.74
N GLU A 25 11.54 -5.65 5.70
CA GLU A 25 10.78 -5.99 4.51
C GLU A 25 9.45 -5.25 4.52
N VAL A 26 9.06 -4.74 3.37
CA VAL A 26 7.74 -4.15 3.15
C VAL A 26 7.15 -4.74 1.88
N LYS A 27 6.02 -5.43 2.02
CA LYS A 27 5.22 -5.84 0.86
C LYS A 27 4.24 -4.73 0.55
N LEU A 28 4.49 -4.02 -0.53
CA LEU A 28 3.63 -2.94 -0.99
C LEU A 28 2.22 -3.44 -1.32
N PRO A 29 1.19 -2.61 -1.12
CA PRO A 29 -0.18 -3.02 -1.38
C PRO A 29 -0.38 -3.51 -2.82
N THR A 30 -1.03 -4.66 -2.95
CA THR A 30 -1.50 -5.15 -4.23
C THR A 30 -2.78 -4.39 -4.60
N LEU A 31 -2.77 -3.71 -5.73
CA LEU A 31 -3.95 -3.05 -6.26
C LEU A 31 -4.73 -4.04 -7.12
N SER A 32 -5.96 -4.33 -6.73
CA SER A 32 -6.80 -5.33 -7.35
C SER A 32 -8.23 -4.81 -7.48
N ARG A 33 -8.86 -5.12 -8.61
CA ARG A 33 -10.26 -4.77 -8.88
C ARG A 33 -11.12 -5.99 -8.65
N LYS A 34 -12.30 -5.78 -8.06
CA LYS A 34 -13.33 -6.83 -7.99
C LYS A 34 -13.95 -6.99 -9.37
N MET A 35 -13.71 -8.14 -9.99
CA MET A 35 -14.24 -8.47 -11.31
C MET A 35 -15.24 -9.61 -11.21
N GLU A 36 -16.32 -9.54 -11.97
CA GLU A 36 -17.29 -10.62 -12.12
C GLU A 36 -17.53 -10.89 -13.60
N GLU A 37 -17.59 -12.16 -13.97
CA GLU A 37 -17.85 -12.57 -15.34
C GLU A 37 -19.30 -12.32 -15.72
N TYR A 38 -19.49 -11.79 -16.93
CA TYR A 38 -20.80 -11.62 -17.53
C TYR A 38 -20.80 -12.12 -18.97
N ARG A 39 -21.84 -12.88 -19.34
CA ARG A 39 -22.04 -13.33 -20.70
C ARG A 39 -23.52 -13.15 -21.08
N GLY A 40 -23.78 -12.22 -22.00
CA GLY A 40 -25.13 -11.97 -22.54
C GLY A 40 -25.41 -12.75 -23.80
N GLY A 41 -26.66 -12.67 -24.28
CA GLY A 41 -27.04 -13.27 -25.53
C GLY A 41 -26.24 -12.69 -26.69
N GLY A 42 -25.78 -13.56 -27.60
CA GLY A 42 -24.94 -13.18 -28.74
C GLY A 42 -23.45 -13.03 -28.45
N MET A 43 -23.04 -13.09 -27.21
CA MET A 43 -21.60 -13.08 -26.85
C MET A 43 -21.02 -14.48 -26.99
N ASN A 44 -19.89 -14.59 -27.68
CA ASN A 44 -19.18 -15.87 -27.89
C ASN A 44 -18.36 -16.30 -26.66
N GLY A 45 -18.15 -15.41 -25.70
CA GLY A 45 -17.42 -15.69 -24.46
C GLY A 45 -17.78 -14.66 -23.38
N PRO A 46 -17.40 -14.93 -22.11
CA PRO A 46 -17.62 -13.99 -21.02
C PRO A 46 -16.65 -12.82 -21.08
N VAL A 47 -17.06 -11.70 -20.48
CA VAL A 47 -16.21 -10.55 -20.19
C VAL A 47 -16.24 -10.26 -18.71
N ASP A 48 -15.14 -9.71 -18.18
CA ASP A 48 -15.11 -9.26 -16.80
C ASP A 48 -15.69 -7.85 -16.68
N ILE A 49 -16.61 -7.70 -15.73
CA ILE A 49 -17.17 -6.40 -15.35
C ILE A 49 -16.54 -5.96 -14.04
N ASP A 50 -16.08 -4.71 -13.98
CA ASP A 50 -15.43 -4.11 -12.83
C ASP A 50 -16.48 -3.66 -11.79
N PHE A 51 -16.38 -4.17 -10.56
CA PHE A 51 -17.24 -3.82 -9.42
C PHE A 51 -16.50 -3.03 -8.34
N GLY A 52 -15.36 -2.47 -8.65
CA GLY A 52 -14.68 -1.54 -7.76
C GLY A 52 -13.35 -2.07 -7.19
N GLN A 53 -12.85 -1.34 -6.22
CA GLN A 53 -11.55 -1.61 -5.60
C GLN A 53 -11.67 -2.73 -4.57
N GLU A 54 -10.76 -3.69 -4.66
CA GLU A 54 -10.56 -4.68 -3.61
C GLU A 54 -9.84 -4.05 -2.41
N LYS A 55 -9.89 -4.75 -1.29
CA LYS A 55 -9.24 -4.34 -0.04
C LYS A 55 -7.76 -4.04 -0.23
N ILE A 56 -7.29 -2.96 0.38
CA ILE A 56 -5.90 -2.53 0.32
C ILE A 56 -5.23 -2.89 1.65
N GLU A 57 -4.14 -3.66 1.58
CA GLU A 57 -3.36 -4.08 2.75
C GLU A 57 -1.88 -3.85 2.51
N LEU A 58 -1.19 -3.34 3.54
CA LEU A 58 0.27 -3.24 3.60
C LEU A 58 0.77 -4.26 4.61
N GLU A 59 1.67 -5.13 4.17
CA GLU A 59 2.35 -6.09 5.04
C GLU A 59 3.81 -5.69 5.19
N TRP A 60 4.31 -5.71 6.43
CA TRP A 60 5.69 -5.32 6.69
C TRP A 60 6.25 -6.05 7.89
N LYS A 61 7.59 -6.10 7.95
CA LYS A 61 8.32 -6.80 9.00
C LYS A 61 9.44 -5.94 9.55
N CYS A 62 9.62 -6.01 10.87
CA CYS A 62 10.76 -5.46 11.58
C CYS A 62 11.61 -6.57 12.18
N GLY A 63 12.87 -6.28 12.42
CA GLY A 63 13.83 -7.23 12.95
C GLY A 63 13.78 -7.43 14.48
N GLY A 64 12.83 -6.83 15.17
CA GLY A 64 12.68 -6.92 16.60
C GLY A 64 11.35 -6.40 17.10
N MET A 65 11.12 -6.46 18.40
CA MET A 65 9.90 -6.01 19.05
C MET A 65 9.73 -4.49 18.91
N MET A 66 8.57 -4.06 18.41
CA MET A 66 8.27 -2.65 18.14
C MET A 66 7.15 -2.17 19.06
N ARG A 67 7.53 -1.50 20.15
CA ARG A 67 6.56 -1.00 21.14
C ARG A 67 5.61 0.06 20.55
N SER A 68 6.12 0.94 19.70
CA SER A 68 5.30 1.99 19.07
C SER A 68 4.18 1.41 18.20
N VAL A 69 4.42 0.27 17.56
CA VAL A 69 3.42 -0.45 16.77
C VAL A 69 2.40 -1.14 17.69
N LEU A 70 2.87 -1.79 18.75
CA LEU A 70 2.00 -2.46 19.71
C LEU A 70 1.04 -1.47 20.39
N ASN A 71 1.48 -0.25 20.67
CA ASN A 71 0.65 0.81 21.26
C ASN A 71 -0.48 1.27 20.33
N GLN A 72 -0.40 0.96 19.03
CA GLN A 72 -1.43 1.30 18.04
C GLN A 72 -2.43 0.18 17.82
N TYR A 73 -2.26 -0.97 18.47
CA TYR A 73 -3.19 -2.09 18.34
C TYR A 73 -4.55 -1.72 18.92
N GLY A 74 -5.59 -2.10 18.21
CA GLY A 74 -6.96 -1.82 18.64
C GLY A 74 -7.42 -0.39 18.38
N ALA A 75 -6.77 0.34 17.46
CA ALA A 75 -7.21 1.66 17.04
C ALA A 75 -8.68 1.67 16.61
N THR A 76 -9.44 2.64 17.09
CA THR A 76 -10.90 2.68 16.92
C THR A 76 -11.35 3.30 15.60
N THR A 77 -10.46 4.02 14.91
CA THR A 77 -10.76 4.66 13.63
C THR A 77 -10.04 3.96 12.48
N HIS A 78 -10.66 3.97 11.29
CA HIS A 78 -10.12 3.30 10.11
C HIS A 78 -8.81 3.93 9.58
N ASN A 79 -8.51 5.16 9.98
CA ASN A 79 -7.37 5.95 9.50
C ASN A 79 -6.41 6.38 10.62
N ALA A 80 -6.41 5.67 11.74
CA ALA A 80 -5.65 6.06 12.93
C ALA A 80 -4.13 6.02 12.73
N VAL A 81 -3.64 5.17 11.84
CA VAL A 81 -2.22 4.96 11.59
C VAL A 81 -1.87 5.39 10.18
N GLN A 82 -0.83 6.22 10.06
CA GLN A 82 -0.28 6.59 8.76
C GLN A 82 1.10 5.96 8.59
N LEU A 83 1.23 5.13 7.56
CA LEU A 83 2.49 4.52 7.17
C LEU A 83 2.95 5.12 5.85
N ARG A 84 4.24 5.45 5.78
CA ARG A 84 4.88 5.94 4.57
C ARG A 84 6.09 5.08 4.23
N PHE A 85 5.99 4.34 3.15
CA PHE A 85 7.13 3.65 2.56
C PHE A 85 7.91 4.62 1.70
N ALA A 86 9.22 4.62 1.83
CA ALA A 86 10.12 5.37 0.97
C ALA A 86 11.18 4.40 0.42
N GLY A 87 11.21 4.25 -0.89
CA GLY A 87 12.15 3.36 -1.57
C GLY A 87 12.97 4.08 -2.62
N SER A 88 14.24 3.73 -2.72
CA SER A 88 15.10 4.18 -3.81
C SER A 88 15.24 3.07 -4.85
N TYR A 89 14.89 3.39 -6.09
CA TYR A 89 14.94 2.47 -7.21
C TYR A 89 15.95 2.96 -8.24
N GLN A 90 16.80 2.09 -8.70
CA GLN A 90 17.85 2.43 -9.64
C GLN A 90 18.10 1.30 -10.64
N ARG A 91 18.37 1.67 -11.88
CA ARG A 91 18.87 0.74 -12.90
C ARG A 91 20.37 0.55 -12.72
N ASP A 92 20.87 -0.64 -13.01
CA ASP A 92 22.31 -0.89 -12.94
C ASP A 92 23.08 -0.32 -14.14
N ASP A 93 22.40 0.13 -15.17
CA ASP A 93 22.97 0.77 -16.37
C ASP A 93 22.81 2.30 -16.36
N ALA A 94 22.41 2.91 -15.26
CA ALA A 94 22.22 4.35 -15.11
C ALA A 94 22.54 4.79 -13.68
N THR A 95 22.78 6.09 -13.51
CA THR A 95 23.07 6.69 -12.19
C THR A 95 21.84 7.34 -11.55
N GLU A 96 20.77 7.53 -12.30
CA GLU A 96 19.53 8.14 -11.80
C GLU A 96 18.85 7.25 -10.77
N VAL A 97 18.41 7.87 -9.68
CA VAL A 97 17.66 7.22 -8.61
C VAL A 97 16.24 7.76 -8.59
N ASP A 98 15.26 6.88 -8.66
CA ASP A 98 13.85 7.22 -8.47
C ASP A 98 13.48 7.11 -7.00
N ALA A 99 12.85 8.17 -6.48
CA ALA A 99 12.23 8.16 -5.16
C ALA A 99 10.78 7.70 -5.29
N VAL A 100 10.49 6.52 -4.76
CA VAL A 100 9.12 5.98 -4.75
C VAL A 100 8.58 6.06 -3.33
N GLU A 101 7.43 6.70 -3.18
CA GLU A 101 6.74 6.80 -1.90
C GLU A 101 5.35 6.19 -1.99
N VAL A 102 5.00 5.39 -0.99
CA VAL A 102 3.66 4.87 -0.82
C VAL A 102 3.15 5.27 0.56
N VAL A 103 2.08 6.04 0.58
CA VAL A 103 1.42 6.47 1.82
C VAL A 103 0.12 5.71 1.98
N VAL A 104 -0.08 5.09 3.13
CA VAL A 104 -1.34 4.45 3.48
C VAL A 104 -1.83 4.99 4.82
N ARG A 105 -3.14 5.12 4.96
CA ARG A 105 -3.79 5.39 6.25
C ARG A 105 -4.75 4.26 6.54
N GLY A 106 -4.60 3.69 7.72
CA GLY A 106 -5.40 2.55 8.10
C GLY A 106 -5.25 2.21 9.56
N ARG A 107 -5.40 0.96 9.88
CA ARG A 107 -5.15 0.42 11.21
C ARG A 107 -4.57 -0.98 11.11
N HIS A 108 -3.82 -1.38 12.12
CA HIS A 108 -3.21 -2.69 12.14
C HIS A 108 -4.28 -3.77 12.34
N LYS A 109 -4.37 -4.66 11.37
CA LYS A 109 -5.27 -5.80 11.37
C LYS A 109 -4.70 -6.95 12.19
N GLU A 110 -3.39 -7.17 12.07
CA GLU A 110 -2.67 -8.27 12.70
C GLU A 110 -1.27 -7.82 13.08
N ILE A 111 -0.87 -8.13 14.30
CA ILE A 111 0.50 -7.96 14.77
C ILE A 111 0.96 -9.32 15.26
N ASP A 112 2.00 -9.87 14.61
CA ASP A 112 2.61 -11.14 14.96
C ASP A 112 4.02 -10.88 15.51
N PRO A 113 4.22 -10.97 16.82
CA PRO A 113 5.53 -10.72 17.41
C PRO A 113 6.53 -11.86 17.20
N GLY A 114 6.13 -12.90 16.50
CA GLY A 114 7.00 -14.02 16.15
C GLY A 114 7.18 -15.04 17.26
N THR A 115 8.09 -15.97 17.02
CA THR A 115 8.42 -17.05 17.96
C THR A 115 9.68 -16.68 18.74
N GLY A 116 9.57 -16.67 20.07
CA GLY A 116 10.71 -16.45 20.96
C GLY A 116 11.55 -17.69 21.10
N LYS A 117 12.75 -17.69 20.54
CA LYS A 117 13.72 -18.76 20.71
C LYS A 117 15.12 -18.17 20.77
N SER A 118 15.83 -18.45 21.85
CA SER A 118 17.19 -17.96 22.05
C SER A 118 18.12 -18.55 20.99
N GLY A 119 18.93 -17.69 20.36
CA GLY A 119 19.85 -18.08 19.30
C GLY A 119 19.28 -18.01 17.88
N ASP A 120 17.95 -17.85 17.72
CA ASP A 120 17.31 -17.64 16.44
C ASP A 120 16.97 -16.15 16.20
N ASP A 121 16.80 -15.78 14.94
CA ASP A 121 16.42 -14.45 14.56
C ASP A 121 15.00 -14.10 15.05
N THR A 122 14.76 -12.80 15.25
CA THR A 122 13.46 -12.28 15.69
C THR A 122 12.77 -11.59 14.51
N GLU A 123 11.56 -12.02 14.22
CA GLU A 123 10.68 -11.38 13.25
C GLU A 123 9.47 -10.76 13.93
N PHE A 124 9.17 -9.53 13.58
CA PHE A 124 7.98 -8.82 14.01
C PHE A 124 7.18 -8.44 12.77
N ALA A 125 6.08 -9.14 12.52
CA ALA A 125 5.29 -8.98 11.30
C ALA A 125 3.98 -8.24 11.60
N VAL A 126 3.62 -7.31 10.70
CA VAL A 126 2.42 -6.49 10.83
C VAL A 126 1.65 -6.47 9.52
N LYS A 127 0.33 -6.61 9.62
CA LYS A 127 -0.59 -6.37 8.50
C LYS A 127 -1.47 -5.17 8.83
N THR A 128 -1.43 -4.18 7.95
CA THR A 128 -2.20 -2.93 8.09
C THR A 128 -3.26 -2.87 7.00
N SER A 129 -4.52 -2.75 7.42
CA SER A 129 -5.65 -2.56 6.51
C SER A 129 -5.84 -1.06 6.25
N ALA A 130 -5.83 -0.66 4.99
CA ALA A 130 -5.84 0.75 4.60
C ALA A 130 -7.19 1.18 4.02
N SER A 131 -7.61 2.39 4.34
CA SER A 131 -8.73 3.09 3.69
C SER A 131 -8.28 4.19 2.74
N TYR A 132 -7.00 4.54 2.77
CA TYR A 132 -6.37 5.53 1.93
C TYR A 132 -5.04 5.00 1.39
N TYR A 133 -4.78 5.26 0.12
CA TYR A 133 -3.57 4.85 -0.57
C TYR A 133 -3.10 5.95 -1.52
N LYS A 134 -1.82 6.25 -1.53
CA LYS A 134 -1.22 7.19 -2.47
C LYS A 134 0.16 6.70 -2.89
N LEU A 135 0.37 6.59 -4.18
CA LEU A 135 1.66 6.26 -4.78
C LEU A 135 2.23 7.49 -5.46
N MET A 136 3.44 7.86 -5.09
CA MET A 136 4.20 8.94 -5.72
C MET A 136 5.53 8.43 -6.25
N ILE A 137 5.91 8.91 -7.42
CA ILE A 137 7.23 8.65 -8.01
C ILE A 137 7.86 9.99 -8.33
N ASN A 138 9.04 10.27 -7.75
CA ASN A 138 9.76 11.54 -7.90
C ASN A 138 8.90 12.78 -7.61
N GLY A 139 8.06 12.69 -6.57
CA GLY A 139 7.18 13.77 -6.15
C GLY A 139 5.88 13.94 -6.95
N SER A 140 5.70 13.16 -8.02
CA SER A 140 4.47 13.15 -8.81
C SER A 140 3.53 12.06 -8.35
N THR A 141 2.27 12.40 -8.08
CA THR A 141 1.24 11.43 -7.72
C THR A 141 0.85 10.59 -8.93
N VAL A 142 1.02 9.28 -8.83
CA VAL A 142 0.65 8.33 -9.88
C VAL A 142 -0.76 7.81 -9.65
N ILE A 143 -1.03 7.36 -8.42
CA ILE A 143 -2.34 6.82 -8.02
C ILE A 143 -2.68 7.36 -6.63
N GLU A 144 -3.93 7.79 -6.45
CA GLU A 144 -4.47 8.16 -5.15
C GLU A 144 -5.87 7.57 -5.01
N ILE A 145 -6.08 6.80 -3.93
CA ILE A 145 -7.36 6.16 -3.64
C ILE A 145 -7.77 6.52 -2.23
N ASP A 146 -8.95 7.13 -2.09
CA ASP A 146 -9.60 7.41 -0.81
C ASP A 146 -10.97 6.75 -0.80
N LEU A 147 -11.08 5.62 -0.12
CA LEU A 147 -12.30 4.83 -0.11
C LEU A 147 -13.45 5.52 0.63
N MET A 148 -13.13 6.33 1.62
CA MET A 148 -14.15 7.03 2.41
C MET A 148 -14.71 8.27 1.72
N ASN A 149 -13.93 8.89 0.85
CA ASN A 149 -14.32 10.10 0.13
C ASN A 149 -14.64 9.83 -1.35
N MET A 150 -14.73 8.58 -1.76
CA MET A 150 -14.99 8.18 -3.14
C MET A 150 -14.03 8.84 -4.14
N ILE A 151 -12.73 8.80 -3.85
CA ILE A 151 -11.70 9.35 -4.73
C ILE A 151 -10.85 8.22 -5.29
N GLU A 152 -10.69 8.20 -6.60
CA GLU A 152 -9.78 7.31 -7.30
C GLU A 152 -9.14 8.10 -8.44
N ILE A 153 -7.90 8.57 -8.22
CA ILE A 153 -7.16 9.37 -9.18
C ILE A 153 -6.05 8.52 -9.75
N VAL A 154 -6.05 8.37 -11.06
CA VAL A 154 -4.99 7.65 -11.80
C VAL A 154 -4.52 8.56 -12.92
N ASN A 155 -3.20 8.81 -12.98
CA ASN A 155 -2.59 9.69 -13.98
C ASN A 155 -3.27 11.07 -14.07
N GLY A 156 -3.60 11.65 -12.91
CA GLY A 156 -4.22 12.96 -12.81
C GLY A 156 -5.72 13.03 -13.10
N VAL A 157 -6.35 11.90 -13.43
CA VAL A 157 -7.78 11.82 -13.73
C VAL A 157 -8.54 11.18 -12.57
N ASP A 158 -9.54 11.89 -12.05
CA ASP A 158 -10.42 11.36 -11.02
C ASP A 158 -11.52 10.51 -11.65
N LEU A 159 -11.36 9.19 -11.55
CA LEU A 159 -12.25 8.21 -12.18
C LEU A 159 -13.63 8.13 -11.51
N LEU A 160 -13.76 8.55 -10.25
CA LEU A 160 -15.01 8.50 -9.51
C LEU A 160 -15.78 9.83 -9.50
N ALA A 161 -15.21 10.91 -10.05
CA ALA A 161 -15.87 12.20 -10.10
C ALA A 161 -17.26 12.17 -10.77
N PRO A 162 -17.45 11.47 -11.93
CA PRO A 162 -18.78 11.33 -12.52
C PRO A 162 -19.78 10.59 -11.62
N HIS A 163 -19.30 9.58 -10.91
CA HIS A 163 -20.14 8.79 -10.01
C HIS A 163 -20.56 9.61 -8.79
N ARG A 164 -19.65 10.40 -8.20
CA ARG A 164 -20.00 11.31 -7.10
C ARG A 164 -21.08 12.31 -7.55
N ARG A 165 -20.91 12.92 -8.72
CA ARG A 165 -21.92 13.86 -9.25
C ARG A 165 -23.27 13.18 -9.45
N ALA A 166 -23.28 11.96 -9.96
CA ALA A 166 -24.52 11.23 -10.26
C ALA A 166 -25.34 10.90 -9.01
N ILE A 167 -24.66 10.66 -7.86
CA ILE A 167 -25.35 10.35 -6.59
C ILE A 167 -25.51 11.57 -5.67
N GLY A 168 -25.06 12.74 -6.10
CA GLY A 168 -25.17 13.97 -5.31
C GLY A 168 -24.17 14.07 -4.14
N ALA A 169 -23.06 13.39 -4.24
CA ALA A 169 -22.01 13.40 -3.22
C ALA A 169 -20.88 14.38 -3.56
#